data_454f9f3c266daa42eaba024e9448f257
#
_entry.id   454f9f3c266daa42eaba024e9448f257
#
_cell.length_a   1.000
_cell.length_b   1.000
_cell.length_c   1.000
_cell.angle_alpha   90.00
_cell.angle_beta   90.00
_cell.angle_gamma   90.00
#
_symmetry.space_group_name_H-M   'P 1'
#
loop_
_entity.id
_entity.type
_entity.pdbx_description
1 polymer ?
#
loop_
_entity_poly.entity_id
_entity_poly.type
_entity_poly.pdbx_seq_one_letter_code
_entity_poly.pdbx_strand_id
1 'polypeptide(L)'
;MLLLSADTETDSGGFHGPSLTDFYPPAIFFEGTPFEINRITLIRFLVVAVLLLIFWLGTRRMRVVPTRGQVALEFALNFVRQNIVIDTLGEKDGKRFMAPIMAIFFFVLGMNITGIIPFLNIAGSSTIGLPIVLALVSYVLFVYAGIKKFGFRYFKNSVVPSGVPVFALPIVAVIELVSTFILRPVTLALRLLMNMVAGHMLLVLCFSATQFFFFTVLADGNFLGLLGVGTFAFGAVFTLFELFVAVLQAYVFAFLAATYIQLSLADEH
;
A
#
# COMPACT_ATOMS: atom_id res chain seq x y z
N MET A 1 28.57 -16.60 32.78
CA MET A 1 29.72 -16.01 32.12
C MET A 1 29.68 -16.46 30.66
N LEU A 2 28.93 -15.75 29.83
CA LEU A 2 28.85 -15.97 28.39
C LEU A 2 28.90 -14.58 27.78
N LEU A 3 30.03 -14.32 27.12
CA LEU A 3 30.38 -13.08 26.48
C LEU A 3 29.44 -12.83 25.32
N LEU A 4 28.69 -11.72 25.37
CA LEU A 4 28.14 -11.07 24.21
C LEU A 4 29.31 -10.69 23.29
N SER A 5 29.46 -11.35 22.17
CA SER A 5 30.19 -10.81 21.04
C SER A 5 29.31 -9.69 20.46
N ALA A 6 29.53 -8.48 20.95
CA ALA A 6 29.21 -7.30 20.18
C ALA A 6 30.13 -7.33 18.95
N ASP A 7 29.60 -7.65 17.79
CA ASP A 7 30.22 -7.38 16.53
C ASP A 7 30.39 -5.86 16.42
N THR A 8 31.52 -5.38 16.93
CA THR A 8 32.09 -4.09 16.57
C THR A 8 32.50 -4.19 15.11
N GLU A 9 31.54 -3.93 14.20
CA GLU A 9 31.89 -3.54 12.86
C GLU A 9 32.74 -2.27 12.98
N THR A 10 34.04 -2.45 12.73
CA THR A 10 35.01 -1.39 12.55
C THR A 10 34.44 -0.41 11.53
N ASP A 11 34.20 0.80 12.00
CA ASP A 11 33.87 2.00 11.22
C ASP A 11 35.04 2.27 10.23
N SER A 12 35.15 1.46 9.21
CA SER A 12 35.89 1.79 8.00
C SER A 12 34.96 2.70 7.22
N GLY A 13 35.32 3.98 6.98
CA GLY A 13 34.51 5.02 6.32
C GLY A 13 33.99 4.63 4.93
N GLY A 14 33.41 3.44 4.84
CA GLY A 14 32.80 2.82 3.69
C GLY A 14 31.31 3.22 3.57
N PHE A 15 30.85 3.27 2.35
CA PHE A 15 29.43 3.49 2.04
C PHE A 15 28.57 2.33 2.61
N HIS A 16 27.68 2.65 3.56
CA HIS A 16 26.67 1.71 4.06
C HIS A 16 25.43 1.81 3.19
N GLY A 17 25.19 0.80 2.36
CA GLY A 17 23.96 0.67 1.57
C GLY A 17 22.76 0.33 2.45
N PRO A 18 21.53 0.62 1.97
CA PRO A 18 20.31 0.26 2.70
C PRO A 18 20.20 -1.25 2.89
N SER A 19 19.76 -1.66 4.07
CA SER A 19 19.56 -3.07 4.42
C SER A 19 18.08 -3.36 4.72
N LEU A 20 17.67 -4.62 4.60
CA LEU A 20 16.31 -5.03 4.96
C LEU A 20 16.02 -4.87 6.46
N THR A 21 17.06 -4.81 7.30
CA THR A 21 16.93 -4.57 8.74
C THR A 21 16.40 -3.18 9.05
N ASP A 22 16.59 -2.20 8.15
CA ASP A 22 16.10 -0.83 8.32
C ASP A 22 14.56 -0.74 8.33
N PHE A 23 13.88 -1.77 7.81
CA PHE A 23 12.41 -1.91 7.85
C PHE A 23 11.90 -2.50 9.15
N TYR A 24 12.77 -2.93 10.06
CA TYR A 24 12.41 -3.50 11.35
C TYR A 24 13.00 -2.67 12.48
N PRO A 25 12.48 -1.44 12.71
CA PRO A 25 12.96 -0.60 13.80
C PRO A 25 12.69 -1.28 15.14
N PRO A 26 13.59 -1.10 16.13
CA PRO A 26 13.40 -1.66 17.47
C PRO A 26 12.09 -1.19 18.09
N ALA A 27 11.52 -2.03 18.97
CA ALA A 27 10.32 -1.70 19.72
C ALA A 27 10.58 -0.47 20.62
N ILE A 28 9.61 0.47 20.64
CA ILE A 28 9.68 1.64 21.52
C ILE A 28 8.97 1.33 22.84
N PHE A 29 7.88 0.55 22.78
CA PHE A 29 7.08 0.16 23.94
C PHE A 29 6.77 -1.32 23.88
N PHE A 30 6.71 -1.97 25.05
CA PHE A 30 6.34 -3.38 25.25
C PHE A 30 7.25 -4.38 24.52
N GLU A 31 8.58 -4.17 24.57
CA GLU A 31 9.57 -5.11 24.02
C GLU A 31 9.33 -6.53 24.55
N GLY A 32 9.37 -7.52 23.62
CA GLY A 32 9.19 -8.94 23.94
C GLY A 32 7.74 -9.39 24.17
N THR A 33 6.74 -8.55 23.91
CA THR A 33 5.32 -8.92 23.99
C THR A 33 4.69 -8.95 22.59
N PRO A 34 3.57 -9.73 22.39
CA PRO A 34 2.84 -9.73 21.10
C PRO A 34 2.28 -8.36 20.69
N PHE A 35 2.29 -7.38 21.59
CA PHE A 35 1.79 -6.02 21.39
C PHE A 35 2.91 -4.98 21.31
N GLU A 36 4.04 -5.34 20.74
CA GLU A 36 5.13 -4.40 20.50
C GLU A 36 4.68 -3.20 19.65
N ILE A 37 4.94 -2.00 20.17
CA ILE A 37 4.67 -0.76 19.46
C ILE A 37 5.98 -0.24 18.89
N ASN A 38 6.16 -0.46 17.59
CA ASN A 38 7.28 0.04 16.82
C ASN A 38 6.92 1.39 16.19
N ARG A 39 7.93 2.11 15.69
CA ARG A 39 7.73 3.37 14.95
C ARG A 39 6.71 3.23 13.82
N ILE A 40 6.68 2.10 13.12
CA ILE A 40 5.73 1.82 12.03
C ILE A 40 4.29 1.77 12.57
N THR A 41 4.07 1.16 13.72
CA THR A 41 2.74 1.09 14.37
C THR A 41 2.24 2.48 14.76
N LEU A 42 3.12 3.35 15.28
CA LEU A 42 2.77 4.74 15.60
C LEU A 42 2.40 5.52 14.33
N ILE A 43 3.14 5.35 13.23
CA ILE A 43 2.82 5.96 11.93
C ILE A 43 1.44 5.50 11.44
N ARG A 44 1.09 4.23 11.57
CA ARG A 44 -0.23 3.72 11.22
C ARG A 44 -1.35 4.38 12.00
N PHE A 45 -1.20 4.49 13.31
CA PHE A 45 -2.17 5.20 14.14
C PHE A 45 -2.27 6.68 13.78
N LEU A 46 -1.14 7.33 13.51
CA LEU A 46 -1.11 8.72 13.07
C LEU A 46 -1.88 8.90 11.75
N VAL A 47 -1.65 8.04 10.75
CA VAL A 47 -2.37 8.12 9.46
C VAL A 47 -3.87 7.95 9.65
N VAL A 48 -4.28 6.95 10.44
CA VAL A 48 -5.71 6.75 10.74
C VAL A 48 -6.30 7.98 11.41
N ALA A 49 -5.63 8.54 12.43
CA ALA A 49 -6.08 9.74 13.12
C ALA A 49 -6.17 10.95 12.19
N VAL A 50 -5.18 11.15 11.33
CA VAL A 50 -5.16 12.25 10.35
C VAL A 50 -6.28 12.08 9.32
N LEU A 51 -6.49 10.89 8.77
CA LEU A 51 -7.59 10.61 7.85
C LEU A 51 -8.95 10.86 8.50
N LEU A 52 -9.19 10.34 9.70
CA LEU A 52 -10.41 10.60 10.44
C LEU A 52 -10.62 12.09 10.70
N LEU A 53 -9.56 12.82 11.06
CA LEU A 53 -9.60 14.25 11.26
C LEU A 53 -9.96 15.01 9.97
N ILE A 54 -9.33 14.67 8.84
CA ILE A 54 -9.60 15.29 7.53
C ILE A 54 -11.06 15.06 7.14
N PHE A 55 -11.56 13.83 7.23
CA PHE A 55 -12.95 13.54 6.91
C PHE A 55 -13.92 14.21 7.89
N TRP A 56 -13.63 14.19 9.18
CA TRP A 56 -14.48 14.84 10.19
C TRP A 56 -14.54 16.36 10.00
N LEU A 57 -13.40 17.02 9.79
CA LEU A 57 -13.35 18.46 9.54
C LEU A 57 -14.03 18.81 8.22
N GLY A 58 -13.81 18.02 7.16
CA GLY A 58 -14.40 18.23 5.85
C GLY A 58 -15.92 18.07 5.82
N THR A 59 -16.46 17.16 6.65
CA THR A 59 -17.90 16.86 6.69
C THR A 59 -18.66 17.66 7.74
N ARG A 60 -17.99 18.17 8.80
CA ARG A 60 -18.65 18.84 9.93
C ARG A 60 -19.37 20.13 9.57
N ARG A 61 -18.90 20.87 8.57
CA ARG A 61 -19.43 22.20 8.17
C ARG A 61 -19.60 22.28 6.66
N MET A 62 -20.33 21.35 6.07
CA MET A 62 -20.65 21.43 4.65
C MET A 62 -21.53 22.66 4.37
N ARG A 63 -21.08 23.49 3.43
CA ARG A 63 -21.82 24.69 2.97
C ARG A 63 -22.25 24.48 1.52
N VAL A 64 -23.37 25.09 1.15
CA VAL A 64 -23.86 25.10 -0.25
C VAL A 64 -22.86 25.78 -1.17
N VAL A 65 -22.18 26.84 -0.68
CA VAL A 65 -21.03 27.42 -1.35
C VAL A 65 -19.77 26.85 -0.70
N PRO A 66 -19.06 25.94 -1.38
CA PRO A 66 -17.98 25.19 -0.76
C PRO A 66 -16.74 26.05 -0.54
N THR A 67 -16.05 25.82 0.58
CA THR A 67 -14.72 26.38 0.83
C THR A 67 -13.66 25.63 0.02
N ARG A 68 -12.49 26.24 -0.20
CA ARG A 68 -11.38 25.61 -0.97
C ARG A 68 -11.02 24.21 -0.47
N GLY A 69 -10.99 24.00 0.84
CA GLY A 69 -10.72 22.67 1.43
C GLY A 69 -11.84 21.66 1.18
N GLN A 70 -13.10 22.12 1.22
CA GLN A 70 -14.26 21.29 0.89
C GLN A 70 -14.24 20.88 -0.58
N VAL A 71 -13.92 21.80 -1.50
CA VAL A 71 -13.78 21.49 -2.93
C VAL A 71 -12.71 20.43 -3.18
N ALA A 72 -11.56 20.53 -2.53
CA ALA A 72 -10.48 19.55 -2.67
C ALA A 72 -10.90 18.15 -2.18
N LEU A 73 -11.58 18.09 -1.03
CA LEU A 73 -12.09 16.81 -0.48
C LEU A 73 -13.19 16.22 -1.37
N GLU A 74 -14.15 17.03 -1.81
CA GLU A 74 -15.21 16.62 -2.73
C GLU A 74 -14.65 16.14 -4.07
N PHE A 75 -13.65 16.84 -4.61
CA PHE A 75 -12.96 16.41 -5.83
C PHE A 75 -12.32 15.03 -5.65
N ALA A 76 -11.56 14.81 -4.57
CA ALA A 76 -10.93 13.53 -4.29
C ALA A 76 -11.95 12.40 -4.10
N LEU A 77 -13.04 12.66 -3.37
CA LEU A 77 -14.13 11.70 -3.18
C LEU A 77 -14.85 11.39 -4.49
N ASN A 78 -15.16 12.41 -5.30
CA ASN A 78 -15.82 12.23 -6.59
C ASN A 78 -14.91 11.50 -7.60
N PHE A 79 -13.60 11.75 -7.56
CA PHE A 79 -12.63 11.01 -8.38
C PHE A 79 -12.73 9.50 -8.11
N VAL A 80 -12.67 9.08 -6.86
CA VAL A 80 -12.77 7.66 -6.49
C VAL A 80 -14.16 7.10 -6.82
N ARG A 81 -15.21 7.88 -6.53
CA ARG A 81 -16.60 7.49 -6.80
C ARG A 81 -16.82 7.22 -8.27
N GLN A 82 -16.43 8.15 -9.15
CA GLN A 82 -16.70 8.05 -10.57
C GLN A 82 -15.79 7.04 -11.25
N ASN A 83 -14.46 7.23 -11.13
CA ASN A 83 -13.48 6.47 -11.92
C ASN A 83 -13.16 5.08 -11.36
N ILE A 84 -13.54 4.77 -10.12
CA ILE A 84 -13.30 3.43 -9.57
C ILE A 84 -14.63 2.73 -9.31
N VAL A 85 -15.53 3.37 -8.55
CA VAL A 85 -16.70 2.66 -8.05
C VAL A 85 -17.77 2.54 -9.13
N ILE A 86 -18.18 3.67 -9.74
CA ILE A 86 -19.28 3.68 -10.72
C ILE A 86 -18.86 3.04 -12.02
N ASP A 87 -17.66 3.35 -12.53
CA ASP A 87 -17.15 2.78 -13.77
C ASP A 87 -17.00 1.24 -13.69
N THR A 88 -16.66 0.70 -12.50
CA THR A 88 -16.48 -0.74 -12.33
C THR A 88 -17.77 -1.46 -11.94
N LEU A 89 -18.51 -0.97 -10.94
CA LEU A 89 -19.66 -1.67 -10.33
C LEU A 89 -21.02 -1.19 -10.87
N GLY A 90 -21.03 -0.08 -11.62
CA GLY A 90 -22.27 0.58 -12.01
C GLY A 90 -22.93 1.34 -10.85
N GLU A 91 -24.03 2.05 -11.13
CA GLU A 91 -24.68 2.90 -10.10
C GLU A 91 -25.34 2.11 -8.98
N LYS A 92 -25.93 0.95 -9.29
CA LYS A 92 -26.74 0.17 -8.35
C LYS A 92 -25.88 -0.50 -7.28
N ASP A 93 -24.89 -1.28 -7.71
CA ASP A 93 -24.00 -2.01 -6.80
C ASP A 93 -22.91 -1.11 -6.25
N GLY A 94 -22.47 -0.10 -7.04
CA GLY A 94 -21.53 0.91 -6.61
C GLY A 94 -21.95 1.67 -5.37
N LYS A 95 -23.22 2.07 -5.25
CA LYS A 95 -23.74 2.76 -4.04
C LYS A 95 -23.54 1.94 -2.76
N ARG A 96 -23.62 0.62 -2.86
CA ARG A 96 -23.48 -0.29 -1.72
C ARG A 96 -22.05 -0.48 -1.26
N PHE A 97 -21.12 -0.57 -2.22
CA PHE A 97 -19.70 -0.83 -1.95
C PHE A 97 -18.84 0.43 -1.98
N MET A 98 -19.45 1.61 -2.17
CA MET A 98 -18.75 2.89 -2.24
C MET A 98 -17.90 3.17 -0.99
N ALA A 99 -18.49 3.05 0.19
CA ALA A 99 -17.81 3.40 1.44
C ALA A 99 -16.56 2.54 1.69
N PRO A 100 -16.61 1.19 1.61
CA PRO A 100 -15.41 0.39 1.82
C PRO A 100 -14.34 0.59 0.73
N ILE A 101 -14.70 0.77 -0.53
CA ILE A 101 -13.71 1.02 -1.60
C ILE A 101 -13.02 2.37 -1.42
N MET A 102 -13.80 3.43 -1.08
CA MET A 102 -13.22 4.74 -0.74
C MET A 102 -12.29 4.64 0.48
N ALA A 103 -12.71 3.94 1.53
CA ALA A 103 -11.88 3.75 2.72
C ALA A 103 -10.55 3.06 2.38
N ILE A 104 -10.58 2.00 1.56
CA ILE A 104 -9.37 1.32 1.08
C ILE A 104 -8.48 2.28 0.31
N PHE A 105 -9.02 3.05 -0.64
CA PHE A 105 -8.24 4.00 -1.44
C PHE A 105 -7.50 5.02 -0.57
N PHE A 106 -8.23 5.75 0.28
CA PHE A 106 -7.62 6.79 1.11
C PHE A 106 -6.68 6.24 2.16
N PHE A 107 -6.97 5.05 2.69
CA PHE A 107 -6.11 4.39 3.65
C PHE A 107 -4.78 3.95 3.01
N VAL A 108 -4.81 3.29 1.85
CA VAL A 108 -3.60 2.91 1.11
C VAL A 108 -2.81 4.15 0.70
N LEU A 109 -3.49 5.18 0.19
CA LEU A 109 -2.86 6.44 -0.18
C LEU A 109 -2.15 7.08 1.02
N GLY A 110 -2.84 7.20 2.15
CA GLY A 110 -2.27 7.77 3.37
C GLY A 110 -1.05 6.99 3.87
N MET A 111 -1.13 5.65 3.87
CA MET A 111 -0.01 4.80 4.29
C MET A 111 1.20 4.90 3.37
N ASN A 112 0.99 5.03 2.06
CA ASN A 112 2.08 5.12 1.10
C ASN A 112 2.75 6.51 1.12
N ILE A 113 1.97 7.59 1.27
CA ILE A 113 2.53 8.95 1.35
C ILE A 113 3.47 9.11 2.54
N THR A 114 3.23 8.43 3.67
CA THR A 114 4.12 8.53 4.84
C THR A 114 5.56 8.07 4.58
N GLY A 115 5.78 7.20 3.61
CA GLY A 115 7.14 6.79 3.21
C GLY A 115 7.95 7.89 2.54
N ILE A 116 7.26 8.89 1.96
CA ILE A 116 7.87 9.98 1.20
C ILE A 116 8.08 11.23 2.08
N ILE A 117 7.30 11.36 3.17
CA ILE A 117 7.38 12.54 4.04
C ILE A 117 8.70 12.50 4.81
N PRO A 118 9.56 13.54 4.68
CA PRO A 118 10.75 13.68 5.51
C PRO A 118 10.36 13.62 7.00
N PHE A 119 11.19 13.02 7.84
CA PHE A 119 10.99 12.72 9.27
C PHE A 119 10.14 11.48 9.59
N LEU A 120 9.13 11.11 8.81
CA LEU A 120 8.45 9.83 8.97
C LEU A 120 9.26 8.69 8.37
N ASN A 121 9.78 8.89 7.18
CA ASN A 121 10.78 8.09 6.45
C ASN A 121 10.57 6.56 6.47
N ILE A 122 9.38 6.10 6.86
CA ILE A 122 8.97 4.69 6.81
C ILE A 122 7.49 4.68 6.44
N ALA A 123 7.14 3.96 5.37
CA ALA A 123 5.74 3.80 5.01
C ALA A 123 5.03 2.86 5.98
N GLY A 124 3.81 3.19 6.35
CA GLY A 124 2.97 2.31 7.17
C GLY A 124 2.71 0.93 6.53
N SER A 125 2.85 0.84 5.21
CA SER A 125 2.72 -0.38 4.40
C SER A 125 4.03 -1.15 4.17
N SER A 126 5.15 -0.71 4.73
CA SER A 126 6.47 -1.34 4.55
C SER A 126 6.63 -2.72 5.18
N THR A 127 5.79 -3.09 6.13
CA THR A 127 5.77 -4.42 6.73
C THR A 127 4.59 -5.24 6.21
N ILE A 128 4.80 -6.54 6.04
CA ILE A 128 3.84 -7.46 5.40
C ILE A 128 2.47 -7.53 6.09
N GLY A 129 2.39 -7.23 7.39
CA GLY A 129 1.16 -7.34 8.16
C GLY A 129 0.02 -6.49 7.63
N LEU A 130 0.27 -5.22 7.32
CA LEU A 130 -0.77 -4.30 6.84
C LEU A 130 -1.26 -4.65 5.42
N PRO A 131 -0.38 -4.93 4.42
CA PRO A 131 -0.80 -5.43 3.12
C PRO A 131 -1.68 -6.68 3.19
N ILE A 132 -1.35 -7.64 4.07
CA ILE A 132 -2.18 -8.85 4.27
C ILE A 132 -3.56 -8.49 4.83
N VAL A 133 -3.63 -7.61 5.83
CA VAL A 133 -4.93 -7.18 6.41
C VAL A 133 -5.80 -6.51 5.35
N LEU A 134 -5.24 -5.61 4.54
CA LEU A 134 -5.98 -4.94 3.45
C LEU A 134 -6.44 -5.92 2.37
N ALA A 135 -5.58 -6.86 1.98
CA ALA A 135 -5.94 -7.92 1.05
C ALA A 135 -7.05 -8.82 1.62
N LEU A 136 -6.99 -9.14 2.92
CA LEU A 136 -8.02 -9.92 3.61
C LEU A 136 -9.35 -9.13 3.67
N VAL A 137 -9.33 -7.84 3.95
CA VAL A 137 -10.53 -6.99 3.91
C VAL A 137 -11.16 -7.01 2.52
N SER A 138 -10.36 -6.82 1.47
CA SER A 138 -10.83 -6.92 0.08
C SER A 138 -11.39 -8.31 -0.24
N TYR A 139 -10.73 -9.36 0.24
CA TYR A 139 -11.17 -10.75 0.11
C TYR A 139 -12.54 -10.98 0.76
N VAL A 140 -12.71 -10.55 2.01
CA VAL A 140 -13.99 -10.66 2.74
C VAL A 140 -15.08 -9.89 2.01
N LEU A 141 -14.79 -8.71 1.45
CA LEU A 141 -15.76 -7.89 0.72
C LEU A 141 -16.26 -8.61 -0.55
N PHE A 142 -15.39 -9.18 -1.38
CA PHE A 142 -15.84 -9.84 -2.59
C PHE A 142 -16.53 -11.17 -2.31
N VAL A 143 -16.07 -11.96 -1.33
CA VAL A 143 -16.77 -13.18 -0.90
C VAL A 143 -18.14 -12.86 -0.34
N TYR A 144 -18.26 -11.82 0.51
CA TYR A 144 -19.54 -11.35 1.02
C TYR A 144 -20.50 -10.91 -0.11
N ALA A 145 -19.97 -10.19 -1.11
CA ALA A 145 -20.76 -9.77 -2.27
C ALA A 145 -21.33 -10.99 -3.03
N GLY A 146 -20.48 -11.97 -3.31
CA GLY A 146 -20.86 -13.21 -4.00
C GLY A 146 -21.85 -14.05 -3.23
N ILE A 147 -21.62 -14.29 -1.94
CA ILE A 147 -22.54 -15.05 -1.08
C ILE A 147 -23.90 -14.35 -0.96
N LYS A 148 -23.92 -13.03 -0.86
CA LYS A 148 -25.18 -12.28 -0.73
C LYS A 148 -26.01 -12.31 -2.01
N LYS A 149 -25.40 -12.44 -3.19
CA LYS A 149 -26.12 -12.53 -4.48
C LYS A 149 -26.55 -13.97 -4.79
N PHE A 150 -25.64 -14.93 -4.66
CA PHE A 150 -25.84 -16.31 -5.12
C PHE A 150 -25.96 -17.35 -3.98
N GLY A 151 -25.81 -16.95 -2.72
CA GLY A 151 -25.76 -17.86 -1.58
C GLY A 151 -24.59 -18.84 -1.66
N PHE A 152 -24.78 -20.07 -1.18
CA PHE A 152 -23.75 -21.10 -1.24
C PHE A 152 -23.40 -21.58 -2.66
N ARG A 153 -24.24 -21.29 -3.64
CA ARG A 153 -23.95 -21.58 -5.06
C ARG A 153 -22.77 -20.77 -5.61
N TYR A 154 -22.46 -19.65 -4.96
CA TYR A 154 -21.29 -18.83 -5.30
C TYR A 154 -20.00 -19.66 -5.38
N PHE A 155 -19.73 -20.50 -4.40
CA PHE A 155 -18.51 -21.33 -4.40
C PHE A 155 -18.48 -22.31 -5.58
N LYS A 156 -19.62 -22.91 -5.92
CA LYS A 156 -19.71 -23.82 -7.07
C LYS A 156 -19.51 -23.05 -8.39
N ASN A 157 -20.13 -21.92 -8.52
CA ASN A 157 -20.06 -21.10 -9.74
C ASN A 157 -18.65 -20.49 -9.92
N SER A 158 -18.01 -20.05 -8.85
CA SER A 158 -16.63 -19.52 -8.91
C SER A 158 -15.57 -20.56 -9.27
N VAL A 159 -15.86 -21.84 -9.09
CA VAL A 159 -14.92 -22.93 -9.38
C VAL A 159 -15.22 -23.60 -10.73
N VAL A 160 -16.47 -23.57 -11.17
CA VAL A 160 -16.93 -24.24 -12.40
C VAL A 160 -17.47 -23.20 -13.35
N PRO A 161 -16.64 -22.58 -14.21
CA PRO A 161 -17.10 -21.62 -15.21
C PRO A 161 -17.96 -22.30 -16.27
N SER A 162 -19.01 -21.62 -16.70
CA SER A 162 -19.90 -22.08 -17.76
C SER A 162 -19.17 -22.14 -19.12
N GLY A 163 -19.44 -23.19 -19.92
CA GLY A 163 -18.88 -23.33 -21.27
C GLY A 163 -17.58 -24.14 -21.37
N VAL A 164 -17.07 -24.69 -20.28
CA VAL A 164 -15.88 -25.56 -20.31
C VAL A 164 -16.28 -27.00 -20.63
N PRO A 165 -15.58 -27.67 -21.58
CA PRO A 165 -15.79 -29.10 -21.86
C PRO A 165 -15.61 -29.93 -20.60
N VAL A 166 -16.46 -30.94 -20.38
CA VAL A 166 -16.47 -31.81 -19.19
C VAL A 166 -15.10 -32.43 -18.91
N PHE A 167 -14.34 -32.74 -19.96
CA PHE A 167 -12.99 -33.30 -19.86
C PHE A 167 -11.97 -32.33 -19.24
N ALA A 168 -12.05 -31.02 -19.53
CA ALA A 168 -11.15 -30.01 -19.02
C ALA A 168 -11.60 -29.45 -17.64
N LEU A 169 -12.82 -29.71 -17.25
CA LEU A 169 -13.47 -29.16 -16.07
C LEU A 169 -12.67 -29.38 -14.75
N PRO A 170 -12.10 -30.56 -14.44
CA PRO A 170 -11.36 -30.77 -13.19
C PRO A 170 -10.08 -29.91 -13.12
N ILE A 171 -9.38 -29.72 -14.25
CA ILE A 171 -8.16 -28.93 -14.31
C ILE A 171 -8.51 -27.44 -14.18
N VAL A 172 -9.50 -26.98 -14.94
CA VAL A 172 -9.95 -25.58 -14.89
C VAL A 172 -10.49 -25.22 -13.50
N ALA A 173 -11.25 -26.11 -12.88
CA ALA A 173 -11.79 -25.90 -11.54
C ALA A 173 -10.68 -25.71 -10.48
N VAL A 174 -9.60 -26.49 -10.53
CA VAL A 174 -8.46 -26.31 -9.62
C VAL A 174 -7.73 -25.00 -9.88
N ILE A 175 -7.51 -24.64 -11.16
CA ILE A 175 -6.85 -23.38 -11.52
C ILE A 175 -7.69 -22.19 -11.03
N GLU A 176 -9.01 -22.20 -11.28
CA GLU A 176 -9.92 -21.12 -10.88
C GLU A 176 -10.02 -20.98 -9.36
N LEU A 177 -10.05 -22.11 -8.65
CA LEU A 177 -10.04 -22.11 -7.19
C LEU A 177 -8.76 -21.48 -6.64
N VAL A 178 -7.59 -21.89 -7.13
CA VAL A 178 -6.31 -21.35 -6.71
C VAL A 178 -6.20 -19.87 -7.11
N SER A 179 -6.59 -19.52 -8.33
CA SER A 179 -6.55 -18.15 -8.83
C SER A 179 -7.42 -17.22 -7.98
N THR A 180 -8.69 -17.57 -7.78
CA THR A 180 -9.67 -16.70 -7.12
C THR A 180 -9.43 -16.59 -5.61
N PHE A 181 -9.17 -17.71 -4.94
CA PHE A 181 -9.12 -17.71 -3.47
C PHE A 181 -7.71 -17.54 -2.88
N ILE A 182 -6.65 -17.83 -3.65
CA ILE A 182 -5.28 -17.73 -3.17
C ILE A 182 -4.52 -16.62 -3.91
N LEU A 183 -4.46 -16.66 -5.24
CA LEU A 183 -3.59 -15.74 -5.99
C LEU A 183 -4.07 -14.30 -5.93
N ARG A 184 -5.38 -14.03 -6.03
CA ARG A 184 -5.91 -12.65 -6.00
C ARG A 184 -5.52 -11.91 -4.71
N PRO A 185 -5.77 -12.41 -3.49
CA PRO A 185 -5.36 -11.72 -2.27
C PRO A 185 -3.85 -11.66 -2.09
N VAL A 186 -3.13 -12.73 -2.44
CA VAL A 186 -1.66 -12.77 -2.30
C VAL A 186 -0.99 -11.75 -3.23
N THR A 187 -1.37 -11.70 -4.50
CA THR A 187 -0.79 -10.74 -5.46
C THR A 187 -1.12 -9.30 -5.08
N LEU A 188 -2.32 -9.06 -4.53
CA LEU A 188 -2.73 -7.73 -4.06
C LEU A 188 -1.86 -7.27 -2.88
N ALA A 189 -1.61 -8.15 -1.89
CA ALA A 189 -0.75 -7.87 -0.75
C ALA A 189 0.71 -7.68 -1.17
N LEU A 190 1.25 -8.58 -1.99
CA LEU A 190 2.64 -8.51 -2.46
C LEU A 190 2.90 -7.26 -3.29
N ARG A 191 1.97 -6.85 -4.15
CA ARG A 191 2.12 -5.63 -4.95
C ARG A 191 2.28 -4.40 -4.07
N LEU A 192 1.46 -4.28 -3.01
CA LEU A 192 1.55 -3.16 -2.08
C LEU A 192 2.88 -3.17 -1.32
N LEU A 193 3.28 -4.33 -0.81
CA LEU A 193 4.53 -4.50 -0.07
C LEU A 193 5.76 -4.21 -0.94
N MET A 194 5.87 -4.88 -2.10
CA MET A 194 7.06 -4.80 -2.96
C MET A 194 7.27 -3.40 -3.52
N ASN A 195 6.18 -2.72 -3.89
CA ASN A 195 6.28 -1.34 -4.36
C ASN A 195 6.89 -0.41 -3.30
N MET A 196 6.45 -0.54 -2.05
CA MET A 196 6.95 0.29 -0.96
C MET A 196 8.37 -0.07 -0.54
N VAL A 197 8.71 -1.36 -0.49
CA VAL A 197 10.07 -1.80 -0.16
C VAL A 197 11.06 -1.34 -1.23
N ALA A 198 10.75 -1.57 -2.51
CA ALA A 198 11.62 -1.18 -3.61
C ALA A 198 11.82 0.34 -3.70
N GLY A 199 10.73 1.12 -3.60
CA GLY A 199 10.79 2.59 -3.64
C GLY A 199 11.62 3.15 -2.49
N HIS A 200 11.33 2.72 -1.26
CA HIS A 200 12.06 3.19 -0.08
C HIS A 200 13.55 2.83 -0.12
N MET A 201 13.91 1.59 -0.49
CA MET A 201 15.30 1.18 -0.64
C MET A 201 16.06 2.08 -1.61
N LEU A 202 15.46 2.42 -2.73
CA LEU A 202 16.09 3.25 -3.74
C LEU A 202 16.24 4.70 -3.28
N LEU A 203 15.25 5.25 -2.57
CA LEU A 203 15.36 6.58 -1.94
C LEU A 203 16.48 6.62 -0.90
N VAL A 204 16.51 5.64 0.00
CA VAL A 204 17.57 5.55 1.02
C VAL A 204 18.95 5.43 0.36
N LEU A 205 19.07 4.61 -0.69
CA LEU A 205 20.32 4.49 -1.47
C LEU A 205 20.77 5.82 -2.06
N CYS A 206 19.86 6.57 -2.69
CA CYS A 206 20.19 7.86 -3.30
C CYS A 206 20.62 8.89 -2.27
N PHE A 207 19.91 9.01 -1.15
CA PHE A 207 20.23 10.01 -0.13
C PHE A 207 21.44 9.62 0.71
N SER A 208 21.66 8.35 1.02
CA SER A 208 22.88 7.90 1.71
C SER A 208 24.12 8.04 0.80
N ALA A 209 24.01 7.75 -0.49
CA ALA A 209 25.07 8.03 -1.45
C ALA A 209 25.37 9.55 -1.53
N THR A 210 24.34 10.39 -1.54
CA THR A 210 24.50 11.84 -1.52
C THR A 210 25.26 12.29 -0.27
N GLN A 211 24.87 11.78 0.90
CA GLN A 211 25.52 12.07 2.16
C GLN A 211 26.99 11.63 2.14
N PHE A 212 27.27 10.43 1.66
CA PHE A 212 28.62 9.90 1.55
C PHE A 212 29.49 10.76 0.63
N PHE A 213 29.02 11.13 -0.56
CA PHE A 213 29.78 11.96 -1.48
C PHE A 213 30.06 13.37 -0.94
N PHE A 214 29.09 14.01 -0.27
CA PHE A 214 29.29 15.36 0.26
C PHE A 214 30.13 15.40 1.54
N PHE A 215 29.87 14.50 2.48
CA PHE A 215 30.46 14.59 3.82
C PHE A 215 31.75 13.75 3.97
N THR A 216 31.98 12.77 3.11
CA THR A 216 33.20 11.95 3.16
C THR A 216 34.13 12.30 2.00
N VAL A 217 33.70 12.08 0.76
CA VAL A 217 34.55 12.19 -0.42
C VAL A 217 34.97 13.62 -0.72
N LEU A 218 34.03 14.59 -0.61
CA LEU A 218 34.34 15.99 -0.86
C LEU A 218 35.13 16.62 0.29
N ALA A 219 34.89 16.21 1.54
CA ALA A 219 35.61 16.67 2.71
C ALA A 219 37.11 16.24 2.66
N ASP A 220 37.41 15.09 2.06
CA ASP A 220 38.77 14.61 1.80
C ASP A 220 39.47 15.34 0.63
N GLY A 221 38.82 16.37 0.07
CA GLY A 221 39.38 17.17 -1.05
C GLY A 221 39.30 16.50 -2.43
N ASN A 222 38.52 15.43 -2.56
CA ASN A 222 38.37 14.70 -3.82
C ASN A 222 37.22 15.26 -4.63
N PHE A 223 37.47 15.71 -5.87
CA PHE A 223 36.44 16.22 -6.79
C PHE A 223 35.34 15.22 -7.15
N LEU A 224 35.52 13.94 -6.92
CA LEU A 224 34.49 12.91 -7.05
C LEU A 224 33.30 13.17 -6.10
N GLY A 225 33.48 13.94 -5.02
CA GLY A 225 32.40 14.40 -4.15
C GLY A 225 31.33 15.22 -4.88
N LEU A 226 31.67 15.84 -6.03
CA LEU A 226 30.67 16.52 -6.87
C LEU A 226 29.60 15.58 -7.46
N LEU A 227 29.86 14.27 -7.52
CA LEU A 227 28.84 13.28 -7.87
C LEU A 227 27.65 13.29 -6.88
N GLY A 228 27.87 13.79 -5.66
CA GLY A 228 26.80 14.04 -4.68
C GLY A 228 25.69 14.94 -5.20
N VAL A 229 25.99 15.92 -6.08
CA VAL A 229 24.96 16.75 -6.74
C VAL A 229 24.09 15.88 -7.66
N GLY A 230 24.71 14.98 -8.42
CA GLY A 230 24.01 14.08 -9.31
C GLY A 230 23.10 13.09 -8.55
N THR A 231 23.60 12.48 -7.48
CA THR A 231 22.81 11.55 -6.65
C THR A 231 21.69 12.25 -5.92
N PHE A 232 21.89 13.50 -5.46
CA PHE A 232 20.84 14.33 -4.86
C PHE A 232 19.74 14.68 -5.87
N ALA A 233 20.14 15.16 -7.07
CA ALA A 233 19.18 15.50 -8.13
C ALA A 233 18.37 14.27 -8.56
N PHE A 234 19.03 13.12 -8.70
CA PHE A 234 18.34 11.86 -9.00
C PHE A 234 17.38 11.46 -7.89
N GLY A 235 17.79 11.54 -6.62
CA GLY A 235 16.94 11.26 -5.46
C GLY A 235 15.72 12.18 -5.39
N ALA A 236 15.88 13.49 -5.71
CA ALA A 236 14.76 14.43 -5.74
C ALA A 236 13.75 14.11 -6.86
N VAL A 237 14.22 13.78 -8.06
CA VAL A 237 13.35 13.33 -9.17
C VAL A 237 12.66 12.02 -8.82
N PHE A 238 13.39 11.09 -8.21
CA PHE A 238 12.83 9.81 -7.80
C PHE A 238 11.79 9.96 -6.69
N THR A 239 11.93 10.92 -5.78
CA THR A 239 10.90 11.25 -4.76
C THR A 239 9.58 11.65 -5.41
N LEU A 240 9.61 12.48 -6.47
CA LEU A 240 8.42 12.84 -7.23
C LEU A 240 7.81 11.63 -7.95
N PHE A 241 8.66 10.77 -8.50
CA PHE A 241 8.21 9.53 -9.11
C PHE A 241 7.54 8.60 -8.08
N GLU A 242 8.11 8.46 -6.88
CA GLU A 242 7.52 7.64 -5.82
C GLU A 242 6.18 8.21 -5.32
N LEU A 243 6.03 9.53 -5.27
CA LEU A 243 4.73 10.15 -4.98
C LEU A 243 3.68 9.78 -6.03
N PHE A 244 4.04 9.81 -7.31
CA PHE A 244 3.15 9.36 -8.37
C PHE A 244 2.79 7.88 -8.22
N VAL A 245 3.77 7.03 -7.92
CA VAL A 245 3.57 5.60 -7.71
C VAL A 245 2.71 5.33 -6.48
N ALA A 246 2.84 6.11 -5.41
CA ALA A 246 2.00 6.00 -4.21
C ALA A 246 0.51 6.23 -4.53
N VAL A 247 0.20 7.25 -5.34
CA VAL A 247 -1.17 7.53 -5.81
C VAL A 247 -1.66 6.42 -6.75
N LEU A 248 -0.82 6.02 -7.71
CA LEU A 248 -1.14 4.94 -8.65
C LEU A 248 -1.43 3.62 -7.92
N GLN A 249 -0.63 3.31 -6.90
CA GLN A 249 -0.81 2.09 -6.10
C GLN A 249 -2.14 2.08 -5.34
N ALA A 250 -2.54 3.22 -4.75
CA ALA A 250 -3.83 3.35 -4.09
C ALA A 250 -4.98 3.18 -5.09
N TYR A 251 -4.85 3.77 -6.28
CA TYR A 251 -5.82 3.61 -7.36
C TYR A 251 -5.94 2.16 -7.80
N VAL A 252 -4.82 1.50 -8.14
CA VAL A 252 -4.80 0.11 -8.61
C VAL A 252 -5.34 -0.85 -7.54
N PHE A 253 -5.00 -0.63 -6.26
CA PHE A 253 -5.50 -1.48 -5.17
C PHE A 253 -7.02 -1.38 -5.03
N ALA A 254 -7.57 -0.17 -5.00
CA ALA A 254 -9.02 0.05 -4.89
C ALA A 254 -9.77 -0.41 -6.14
N PHE A 255 -9.20 -0.19 -7.34
CA PHE A 255 -9.75 -0.66 -8.60
C PHE A 255 -9.82 -2.19 -8.68
N LEU A 256 -8.75 -2.90 -8.28
CA LEU A 256 -8.75 -4.36 -8.25
C LEU A 256 -9.74 -4.90 -7.20
N ALA A 257 -9.85 -4.26 -6.03
CA ALA A 257 -10.87 -4.62 -5.03
C ALA A 257 -12.28 -4.47 -5.61
N ALA A 258 -12.56 -3.38 -6.33
CA ALA A 258 -13.85 -3.15 -7.02
C ALA A 258 -14.09 -4.19 -8.12
N THR A 259 -13.07 -4.49 -8.93
CA THR A 259 -13.16 -5.50 -10.01
C THR A 259 -13.43 -6.90 -9.45
N TYR A 260 -12.80 -7.27 -8.33
CA TYR A 260 -13.08 -8.58 -7.70
C TYR A 260 -14.51 -8.67 -7.16
N ILE A 261 -15.04 -7.57 -6.63
CA ILE A 261 -16.45 -7.48 -6.24
C ILE A 261 -17.35 -7.60 -7.48
N GLN A 262 -17.03 -6.92 -8.58
CA GLN A 262 -17.76 -6.99 -9.83
C GLN A 262 -17.82 -8.43 -10.38
N LEU A 263 -16.66 -9.11 -10.41
CA LEU A 263 -16.58 -10.50 -10.87
C LEU A 263 -17.40 -11.44 -9.98
N SER A 264 -17.46 -11.16 -8.66
CA SER A 264 -18.29 -11.94 -7.72
C SER A 264 -19.80 -11.67 -7.88
N LEU A 265 -20.16 -10.52 -8.46
CA LEU A 265 -21.53 -10.13 -8.74
C LEU A 265 -21.95 -10.43 -10.18
N ALA A 266 -21.03 -10.77 -11.09
CA ALA A 266 -21.35 -11.10 -12.46
C ALA A 266 -22.25 -12.35 -12.52
N ASP A 267 -23.35 -12.26 -13.27
CA ASP A 267 -24.16 -13.42 -13.61
C ASP A 267 -23.42 -14.19 -14.68
N GLU A 268 -23.09 -15.46 -14.43
CA GLU A 268 -22.58 -16.34 -15.48
C GLU A 268 -23.74 -16.60 -16.46
N HIS A 269 -23.57 -16.10 -17.69
CA HIS A 269 -24.44 -16.42 -18.81
C HIS A 269 -24.07 -17.77 -19.43
#